data_a4235e7039240b9367386c4c263b6d1f
#
_entry.id   a4235e7039240b9367386c4c263b6d1f
#
_cell.length_a   1.000
_cell.length_b   1.000
_cell.length_c   1.000
_cell.angle_alpha   90.00
_cell.angle_beta   90.00
_cell.angle_gamma   90.00
#
_symmetry.space_group_name_H-M   'P 1'
#
loop_
_entity.id
_entity.type
_entity.pdbx_description
1 polymer ?
#
loop_
_entity_poly.entity_id
_entity_poly.type
_entity_poly.pdbx_seq_one_letter_code
_entity_poly.pdbx_strand_id
1 'polypeptide(L)'
;DGKKAWSGSARGYEKSKFNDCRGFCRDSGLIYLAEGHPNAFGFGILDENFDAFVEYADTTLEDIEFSPSYKVDFIHSANDIRPKEILELGNMKNLWGQNVDEPLIAVEHLSITKDMITLMSRDRNPTLKIQLSNGVTCIKFKSSEEELESLFSENGCVTINLVGKAAEV
;
A
#
# COMPACT_ATOMS: atom_id res chain seq x y z
N ASP A 1 -24.14 0.41 -32.09
CA ASP A 1 -25.47 0.10 -31.59
C ASP A 1 -25.97 1.03 -30.48
N GLY A 2 -25.26 2.06 -30.07
CA GLY A 2 -25.71 3.06 -29.12
C GLY A 2 -25.85 2.61 -27.66
N LYS A 3 -25.39 1.43 -27.31
CA LYS A 3 -25.38 0.95 -25.93
C LYS A 3 -24.25 1.62 -25.15
N LYS A 4 -24.54 2.10 -23.95
CA LYS A 4 -23.57 2.65 -23.03
C LYS A 4 -22.64 1.53 -22.57
N ALA A 5 -21.32 1.78 -22.58
CA ALA A 5 -20.31 0.85 -22.17
C ALA A 5 -19.21 1.56 -21.38
N TRP A 6 -18.59 0.80 -20.49
CA TRP A 6 -17.42 1.21 -19.75
C TRP A 6 -16.20 0.48 -20.29
N SER A 7 -15.08 1.16 -20.34
CA SER A 7 -13.81 0.54 -20.73
C SER A 7 -12.67 1.08 -19.88
N GLY A 8 -11.63 0.27 -19.72
CA GLY A 8 -10.49 0.63 -18.91
C GLY A 8 -9.33 -0.32 -19.06
N SER A 9 -8.32 -0.08 -18.25
CA SER A 9 -7.15 -0.95 -18.10
C SER A 9 -7.10 -1.51 -16.70
N ALA A 10 -7.01 -2.82 -16.58
CA ALA A 10 -6.83 -3.52 -15.31
C ALA A 10 -5.37 -3.89 -15.09
N ARG A 11 -4.97 -3.85 -13.84
CA ARG A 11 -3.65 -4.28 -13.38
C ARG A 11 -3.84 -5.11 -12.12
N GLY A 12 -3.43 -6.37 -12.17
CA GLY A 12 -3.35 -7.24 -11.00
C GLY A 12 -2.16 -6.86 -10.13
N TYR A 13 -2.28 -7.11 -8.84
CA TYR A 13 -1.17 -6.95 -7.92
C TYR A 13 -0.36 -8.24 -7.89
N GLU A 14 0.90 -8.20 -8.37
CA GLU A 14 1.76 -9.38 -8.57
C GLU A 14 2.00 -10.21 -7.30
N LYS A 15 1.94 -9.57 -6.12
CA LYS A 15 2.13 -10.25 -4.82
C LYS A 15 0.80 -10.76 -4.24
N SER A 16 -0.31 -10.59 -4.95
CA SER A 16 -1.61 -11.14 -4.57
C SER A 16 -1.66 -12.65 -4.79
N LYS A 17 -2.43 -13.36 -3.95
CA LYS A 17 -2.80 -14.76 -4.22
C LYS A 17 -3.69 -14.90 -5.45
N PHE A 18 -4.30 -13.80 -5.91
CA PHE A 18 -5.17 -13.74 -7.07
C PHE A 18 -4.36 -13.37 -8.32
N ASN A 19 -4.00 -14.37 -9.13
CA ASN A 19 -2.98 -14.25 -10.17
C ASN A 19 -3.51 -14.19 -11.61
N ASP A 20 -4.81 -14.32 -11.84
CA ASP A 20 -5.42 -14.22 -13.17
C ASP A 20 -6.68 -13.37 -13.17
N CYS A 21 -6.50 -12.06 -13.09
CA CYS A 21 -7.59 -11.10 -13.15
C CYS A 21 -8.33 -11.14 -14.50
N ARG A 22 -7.61 -11.41 -15.61
CA ARG A 22 -8.24 -11.48 -16.93
C ARG A 22 -9.12 -12.72 -17.05
N GLY A 23 -8.65 -13.89 -16.62
CA GLY A 23 -9.44 -15.11 -16.56
C GLY A 23 -10.70 -14.92 -15.75
N PHE A 24 -10.58 -14.40 -14.54
CA PHE A 24 -11.71 -14.05 -13.69
C PHE A 24 -12.76 -13.17 -14.40
N CYS A 25 -12.33 -12.11 -15.09
CA CYS A 25 -13.23 -11.25 -15.84
C CYS A 25 -13.94 -12.01 -16.97
N ARG A 26 -13.24 -12.87 -17.71
CA ARG A 26 -13.80 -13.65 -18.81
C ARG A 26 -14.79 -14.72 -18.32
N ASP A 27 -14.47 -15.37 -17.21
CA ASP A 27 -15.27 -16.45 -16.62
C ASP A 27 -16.64 -15.95 -16.13
N SER A 28 -16.76 -14.66 -15.83
CA SER A 28 -18.05 -14.04 -15.50
C SER A 28 -19.06 -14.11 -16.65
N GLY A 29 -18.59 -14.15 -17.91
CA GLY A 29 -19.43 -14.03 -19.09
C GLY A 29 -20.07 -12.65 -19.31
N LEU A 30 -19.79 -11.67 -18.46
CA LEU A 30 -20.39 -10.33 -18.46
C LEU A 30 -19.49 -9.28 -19.15
N ILE A 31 -18.22 -9.57 -19.31
CA ILE A 31 -17.22 -8.72 -19.92
C ILE A 31 -17.12 -9.05 -21.42
N TYR A 32 -17.40 -8.09 -22.30
CA TYR A 32 -17.34 -8.32 -23.74
C TYR A 32 -15.92 -8.19 -24.31
N LEU A 33 -15.00 -7.51 -23.62
CA LEU A 33 -13.60 -7.35 -23.99
C LEU A 33 -12.71 -7.59 -22.76
N ALA A 34 -11.77 -8.52 -22.87
CA ALA A 34 -10.69 -8.72 -21.90
C ALA A 34 -9.44 -9.22 -22.64
N GLU A 35 -8.58 -8.30 -23.08
CA GLU A 35 -7.42 -8.57 -23.92
C GLU A 35 -6.12 -8.07 -23.31
N GLY A 36 -5.09 -8.91 -23.35
CA GLY A 36 -3.76 -8.63 -22.80
C GLY A 36 -3.24 -9.79 -21.97
N HIS A 37 -2.36 -9.48 -21.01
CA HIS A 37 -1.79 -10.46 -20.07
C HIS A 37 -2.74 -10.78 -18.91
N PRO A 38 -2.58 -11.91 -18.20
CA PRO A 38 -3.45 -12.28 -17.07
C PRO A 38 -3.64 -11.18 -16.04
N ASN A 39 -2.61 -10.41 -15.73
CA ASN A 39 -2.64 -9.33 -14.74
C ASN A 39 -2.42 -7.92 -15.34
N ALA A 40 -2.46 -7.76 -16.67
CA ALA A 40 -2.32 -6.46 -17.32
C ALA A 40 -3.08 -6.46 -18.64
N PHE A 41 -4.34 -6.03 -18.63
CA PHE A 41 -5.23 -6.14 -19.78
C PHE A 41 -6.17 -4.96 -19.92
N GLY A 42 -6.65 -4.76 -21.15
CA GLY A 42 -7.78 -3.88 -21.41
C GLY A 42 -9.08 -4.63 -21.23
N PHE A 43 -10.09 -3.96 -20.67
CA PHE A 43 -11.42 -4.56 -20.52
C PHE A 43 -12.53 -3.61 -20.98
N GLY A 44 -13.68 -4.20 -21.33
CA GLY A 44 -14.90 -3.49 -21.66
C GLY A 44 -16.12 -4.23 -21.15
N ILE A 45 -17.06 -3.51 -20.55
CA ILE A 45 -18.31 -4.02 -20.03
C ILE A 45 -19.48 -3.13 -20.47
N LEU A 46 -20.60 -3.72 -20.84
CA LEU A 46 -21.81 -2.96 -21.07
C LEU A 46 -22.38 -2.46 -19.75
N ASP A 47 -22.96 -1.23 -19.77
CA ASP A 47 -23.55 -0.61 -18.58
C ASP A 47 -24.62 -1.51 -17.93
N GLU A 48 -25.40 -2.22 -18.76
CA GLU A 48 -26.43 -3.17 -18.33
C GLU A 48 -25.87 -4.39 -17.54
N ASN A 49 -24.59 -4.71 -17.71
CA ASN A 49 -23.92 -5.84 -17.04
C ASN A 49 -23.11 -5.42 -15.83
N PHE A 50 -22.98 -4.12 -15.55
CA PHE A 50 -22.05 -3.62 -14.54
C PHE A 50 -22.42 -4.13 -13.13
N ASP A 51 -23.68 -3.97 -12.73
CA ASP A 51 -24.12 -4.39 -11.39
C ASP A 51 -24.03 -5.92 -11.21
N ALA A 52 -24.38 -6.68 -12.26
CA ALA A 52 -24.24 -8.13 -12.24
C ALA A 52 -22.77 -8.58 -12.13
N PHE A 53 -21.85 -7.83 -12.72
CA PHE A 53 -20.43 -8.11 -12.60
C PHE A 53 -19.90 -7.81 -11.19
N VAL A 54 -20.38 -6.74 -10.54
CA VAL A 54 -20.03 -6.44 -9.15
C VAL A 54 -20.50 -7.56 -8.23
N GLU A 55 -21.76 -8.01 -8.37
CA GLU A 55 -22.31 -9.12 -7.60
C GLU A 55 -21.53 -10.44 -7.82
N TYR A 56 -21.18 -10.74 -9.06
CA TYR A 56 -20.31 -11.88 -9.40
C TYR A 56 -18.96 -11.77 -8.69
N ALA A 57 -18.34 -10.57 -8.72
CA ALA A 57 -17.04 -10.34 -8.10
C ALA A 57 -17.11 -10.51 -6.57
N ASP A 58 -18.09 -9.91 -5.92
CA ASP A 58 -18.28 -10.01 -4.48
C ASP A 58 -18.49 -11.46 -4.05
N THR A 59 -19.34 -12.21 -4.76
CA THR A 59 -19.62 -13.61 -4.43
C THR A 59 -18.42 -14.53 -4.69
N THR A 60 -17.73 -14.34 -5.83
CA THR A 60 -16.65 -15.24 -6.23
C THR A 60 -15.38 -15.00 -5.42
N LEU A 61 -15.18 -13.77 -4.94
CA LEU A 61 -13.99 -13.38 -4.18
C LEU A 61 -14.22 -13.36 -2.65
N GLU A 62 -15.40 -13.75 -2.17
CA GLU A 62 -15.77 -13.70 -0.75
C GLU A 62 -14.78 -14.46 0.15
N ASP A 63 -14.29 -15.61 -0.31
CA ASP A 63 -13.33 -16.43 0.45
C ASP A 63 -11.87 -16.00 0.26
N ILE A 64 -11.62 -14.97 -0.57
CA ILE A 64 -10.26 -14.49 -0.83
C ILE A 64 -9.91 -13.37 0.14
N GLU A 65 -8.99 -13.65 1.05
CA GLU A 65 -8.46 -12.63 1.95
C GLU A 65 -7.47 -11.72 1.19
N PHE A 66 -7.84 -10.45 1.01
CA PHE A 66 -7.01 -9.40 0.42
C PHE A 66 -6.26 -8.59 1.49
N SER A 67 -5.68 -9.26 2.46
CA SER A 67 -4.88 -8.59 3.47
C SER A 67 -3.58 -8.06 2.85
N PRO A 68 -3.26 -6.77 3.02
CA PRO A 68 -2.00 -6.24 2.56
C PRO A 68 -0.85 -6.91 3.32
N SER A 69 0.09 -7.49 2.57
CA SER A 69 1.30 -8.09 3.12
C SER A 69 2.54 -7.39 2.59
N TYR A 70 3.53 -7.19 3.46
CA TYR A 70 4.82 -6.65 3.09
C TYR A 70 5.90 -7.71 3.26
N LYS A 71 6.65 -7.99 2.20
CA LYS A 71 7.89 -8.75 2.31
C LYS A 71 8.98 -7.78 2.74
N VAL A 72 9.38 -7.84 4.00
CA VAL A 72 10.43 -6.99 4.56
C VAL A 72 11.78 -7.70 4.50
N ASP A 73 12.83 -6.92 4.25
CA ASP A 73 14.20 -7.41 4.13
C ASP A 73 14.96 -7.26 5.46
N PHE A 74 14.59 -6.26 6.25
CA PHE A 74 15.18 -5.99 7.56
C PHE A 74 14.11 -5.76 8.61
N ILE A 75 14.30 -6.34 9.80
CA ILE A 75 13.42 -6.14 10.95
C ILE A 75 14.26 -5.61 12.12
N HIS A 76 13.87 -4.45 12.63
CA HIS A 76 14.41 -3.89 13.87
C HIS A 76 13.32 -3.93 14.95
N SER A 77 13.71 -4.27 16.18
CA SER A 77 12.86 -3.93 17.33
C SER A 77 13.03 -2.44 17.67
N ALA A 78 12.02 -1.85 18.29
CA ALA A 78 12.08 -0.43 18.70
C ALA A 78 13.33 -0.10 19.56
N ASN A 79 13.82 -1.08 20.32
CA ASN A 79 14.98 -0.91 21.20
C ASN A 79 16.33 -1.11 20.49
N ASP A 80 16.34 -1.64 19.28
CA ASP A 80 17.57 -1.95 18.51
C ASP A 80 17.50 -1.36 17.07
N ILE A 81 16.95 -0.17 16.95
CA ILE A 81 16.99 0.58 15.68
C ILE A 81 18.42 1.09 15.47
N ARG A 82 18.98 0.77 14.32
CA ARG A 82 20.37 1.11 13.95
C ARG A 82 20.41 2.23 12.92
N PRO A 83 20.53 3.51 13.34
CA PRO A 83 20.47 4.64 12.42
C PRO A 83 21.53 4.60 11.33
N LYS A 84 22.73 4.07 11.62
CA LYS A 84 23.82 3.95 10.64
C LYS A 84 23.47 2.98 9.51
N GLU A 85 22.87 1.84 9.81
CA GLU A 85 22.43 0.86 8.79
C GLU A 85 21.34 1.47 7.91
N ILE A 86 20.38 2.19 8.50
CA ILE A 86 19.33 2.88 7.75
C ILE A 86 19.93 3.94 6.82
N LEU A 87 20.90 4.72 7.30
CA LEU A 87 21.59 5.73 6.49
C LEU A 87 22.39 5.10 5.35
N GLU A 88 23.11 4.01 5.61
CA GLU A 88 23.86 3.28 4.58
C GLU A 88 22.93 2.76 3.48
N LEU A 89 21.79 2.17 3.84
CA LEU A 89 20.77 1.75 2.87
C LEU A 89 20.21 2.92 2.08
N GLY A 90 19.91 4.05 2.72
CA GLY A 90 19.44 5.27 2.05
C GLY A 90 20.44 5.82 1.02
N ASN A 91 21.74 5.71 1.30
CA ASN A 91 22.81 6.12 0.38
C ASN A 91 22.94 5.17 -0.84
N MET A 92 22.41 3.97 -0.77
CA MET A 92 22.43 3.00 -1.86
C MET A 92 21.31 3.19 -2.89
N LYS A 93 20.55 4.27 -2.83
CA LYS A 93 19.36 4.53 -3.69
C LYS A 93 19.59 4.33 -5.19
N ASN A 94 20.83 4.50 -5.66
CA ASN A 94 21.19 4.32 -7.07
C ASN A 94 21.36 2.86 -7.50
N LEU A 95 21.32 1.92 -6.56
CA LEU A 95 21.41 0.48 -6.83
C LEU A 95 20.04 -0.14 -7.11
N TRP A 96 18.97 0.51 -6.65
CA TRP A 96 17.62 0.01 -6.77
C TRP A 96 16.99 0.42 -8.10
N GLY A 97 16.20 -0.46 -8.71
CA GLY A 97 15.54 -0.17 -9.98
C GLY A 97 14.99 -1.43 -10.64
N GLN A 98 15.07 -1.50 -11.93
CA GLN A 98 14.54 -2.63 -12.69
C GLN A 98 15.24 -3.94 -12.27
N ASN A 99 14.46 -4.89 -11.76
CA ASN A 99 14.90 -6.20 -11.25
C ASN A 99 15.70 -6.19 -9.94
N VAL A 100 15.84 -5.04 -9.30
CA VAL A 100 16.46 -4.93 -7.96
C VAL A 100 15.56 -4.05 -7.11
N ASP A 101 14.67 -4.68 -6.35
CA ASP A 101 13.73 -3.97 -5.49
C ASP A 101 14.47 -3.21 -4.38
N GLU A 102 13.97 -2.02 -4.07
CA GLU A 102 14.42 -1.27 -2.91
C GLU A 102 13.99 -1.99 -1.62
N PRO A 103 14.93 -2.24 -0.68
CA PRO A 103 14.62 -3.00 0.52
C PRO A 103 13.60 -2.30 1.41
N LEU A 104 12.72 -3.10 2.00
CA LEU A 104 11.78 -2.66 3.02
C LEU A 104 12.31 -2.97 4.42
N ILE A 105 12.21 -1.99 5.29
CA ILE A 105 12.57 -2.08 6.70
C ILE A 105 11.30 -2.07 7.52
N ALA A 106 11.16 -3.03 8.42
CA ALA A 106 10.14 -3.01 9.48
C ALA A 106 10.76 -2.57 10.80
N VAL A 107 10.01 -1.78 11.57
CA VAL A 107 10.30 -1.49 12.97
C VAL A 107 9.11 -1.97 13.79
N GLU A 108 9.35 -2.92 14.67
CA GLU A 108 8.31 -3.54 15.47
C GLU A 108 8.26 -2.97 16.89
N HIS A 109 7.03 -2.93 17.44
CA HIS A 109 6.75 -2.54 18.82
C HIS A 109 7.24 -1.12 19.17
N LEU A 110 7.14 -0.19 18.22
CA LEU A 110 7.52 1.20 18.44
C LEU A 110 6.44 1.91 19.26
N SER A 111 6.78 2.31 20.48
CA SER A 111 5.92 3.15 21.32
C SER A 111 6.14 4.61 20.97
N ILE A 112 5.08 5.30 20.59
CA ILE A 112 5.10 6.71 20.19
C ILE A 112 4.08 7.50 21.03
N THR A 113 4.41 8.76 21.29
CA THR A 113 3.57 9.73 21.96
C THR A 113 3.24 10.89 21.05
N LYS A 114 2.20 11.67 21.37
CA LYS A 114 1.75 12.78 20.51
C LYS A 114 2.84 13.82 20.25
N ASP A 115 3.70 14.08 21.22
CA ASP A 115 4.80 15.04 21.12
C ASP A 115 5.92 14.61 20.14
N MET A 116 6.01 13.30 19.85
CA MET A 116 6.93 12.77 18.83
C MET A 116 6.43 12.98 17.40
N ILE A 117 5.17 13.37 17.22
CA ILE A 117 4.55 13.47 15.89
C ILE A 117 4.27 14.92 15.53
N THR A 118 4.54 15.24 14.27
CA THR A 118 4.18 16.52 13.66
C THR A 118 3.45 16.27 12.35
N LEU A 119 2.29 16.92 12.17
CA LEU A 119 1.59 16.96 10.88
C LEU A 119 2.06 18.18 10.10
N MET A 120 2.76 17.92 8.99
CA MET A 120 3.28 18.93 8.06
C MET A 120 2.39 19.07 6.84
N SER A 121 2.47 20.22 6.15
CA SER A 121 1.81 20.46 4.85
C SER A 121 0.30 20.18 4.84
N ARG A 122 -0.41 20.64 5.86
CA ARG A 122 -1.84 20.36 6.09
C ARG A 122 -2.75 20.63 4.89
N ASP A 123 -2.43 21.64 4.08
CA ASP A 123 -3.34 22.13 3.04
C ASP A 123 -3.24 21.42 1.69
N ARG A 124 -2.12 20.73 1.41
CA ARG A 124 -1.91 20.13 0.07
C ARG A 124 -1.56 18.65 0.08
N ASN A 125 -0.57 18.26 0.86
CA ASN A 125 -0.13 16.87 0.98
C ASN A 125 0.22 16.61 2.45
N PRO A 126 -0.77 16.43 3.30
CA PRO A 126 -0.52 16.21 4.72
C PRO A 126 0.44 15.06 4.91
N THR A 127 1.45 15.27 5.75
CA THR A 127 2.55 14.35 5.95
C THR A 127 2.81 14.21 7.44
N LEU A 128 2.75 13.00 7.96
CA LEU A 128 3.14 12.71 9.34
C LEU A 128 4.65 12.54 9.42
N LYS A 129 5.26 13.26 10.35
CA LYS A 129 6.66 13.12 10.73
C LYS A 129 6.73 12.60 12.17
N ILE A 130 7.37 11.47 12.38
CA ILE A 130 7.65 10.91 13.71
C ILE A 130 9.14 11.05 13.97
N GLN A 131 9.52 11.77 15.03
CA GLN A 131 10.91 11.98 15.42
C GLN A 131 11.25 11.02 16.56
N LEU A 132 12.19 10.11 16.32
CA LEU A 132 12.67 9.18 17.34
C LEU A 132 13.84 9.77 18.12
N SER A 133 14.01 9.33 19.37
CA SER A 133 15.07 9.82 20.26
C SER A 133 16.49 9.50 19.80
N ASN A 134 16.65 8.46 18.96
CA ASN A 134 17.92 8.05 18.37
C ASN A 134 18.30 8.83 17.09
N GLY A 135 17.51 9.86 16.70
CA GLY A 135 17.73 10.71 15.55
C GLY A 135 17.07 10.21 14.25
N VAL A 136 16.49 9.01 14.23
CA VAL A 136 15.73 8.53 13.07
C VAL A 136 14.42 9.31 12.94
N THR A 137 14.10 9.68 11.73
CA THR A 137 12.83 10.33 11.37
C THR A 137 12.03 9.41 10.47
N CYS A 138 10.80 9.08 10.86
CA CYS A 138 9.86 8.35 10.02
C CYS A 138 8.89 9.34 9.37
N ILE A 139 8.65 9.19 8.06
CA ILE A 139 7.78 10.07 7.29
C ILE A 139 6.70 9.23 6.61
N LYS A 140 5.43 9.61 6.81
CA LYS A 140 4.29 9.04 6.10
C LYS A 140 3.58 10.12 5.33
N PHE A 141 3.66 10.04 3.99
CA PHE A 141 2.99 10.93 3.07
C PHE A 141 1.50 10.62 2.96
N LYS A 142 0.70 11.60 2.53
CA LYS A 142 -0.75 11.49 2.28
C LYS A 142 -1.52 11.03 3.52
N SER A 143 -1.20 11.59 4.65
CA SER A 143 -1.87 11.32 5.93
C SER A 143 -2.92 12.40 6.21
N SER A 144 -3.94 12.09 7.01
CA SER A 144 -4.93 13.07 7.44
C SER A 144 -4.83 13.38 8.93
N GLU A 145 -5.51 14.46 9.37
CA GLU A 145 -5.62 14.81 10.78
C GLU A 145 -6.47 13.77 11.52
N GLU A 146 -7.53 13.26 10.89
CA GLU A 146 -8.37 12.19 11.44
C GLU A 146 -7.57 10.91 11.65
N GLU A 147 -6.65 10.58 10.72
CA GLU A 147 -5.75 9.43 10.88
C GLU A 147 -4.84 9.61 12.08
N LEU A 148 -4.27 10.82 12.27
CA LEU A 148 -3.44 11.12 13.44
C LEU A 148 -4.24 11.01 14.74
N GLU A 149 -5.45 11.55 14.78
CA GLU A 149 -6.30 11.49 15.95
C GLU A 149 -6.73 10.07 16.29
N SER A 150 -7.02 9.25 15.26
CA SER A 150 -7.42 7.85 15.44
C SER A 150 -6.32 6.93 15.96
N LEU A 151 -5.04 7.32 15.77
CA LEU A 151 -3.91 6.54 16.26
C LEU A 151 -3.82 6.49 17.78
N PHE A 152 -4.26 7.54 18.46
CA PHE A 152 -4.07 7.64 19.90
C PHE A 152 -5.36 7.37 20.68
N SER A 153 -5.27 6.46 21.63
CA SER A 153 -6.25 6.33 22.72
C SER A 153 -6.12 7.49 23.73
N GLU A 154 -7.01 7.53 24.69
CA GLU A 154 -7.03 8.54 25.76
C GLU A 154 -5.69 8.68 26.52
N ASN A 155 -4.86 7.64 26.52
CA ASN A 155 -3.57 7.61 27.23
C ASN A 155 -2.44 8.37 26.50
N GLY A 156 -2.68 8.88 25.28
CA GLY A 156 -1.72 9.68 24.55
C GLY A 156 -0.44 8.93 24.10
N CYS A 157 -0.42 7.60 24.22
CA CYS A 157 0.66 6.73 23.77
C CYS A 157 0.08 5.55 22.99
N VAL A 158 0.76 5.14 21.94
CA VAL A 158 0.38 3.98 21.12
C VAL A 158 1.62 3.18 20.73
N THR A 159 1.48 1.86 20.65
CA THR A 159 2.52 0.97 20.11
C THR A 159 2.13 0.58 18.69
N ILE A 160 3.02 0.82 17.74
CA ILE A 160 2.81 0.57 16.32
C ILE A 160 3.94 -0.25 15.72
N ASN A 161 3.65 -0.89 14.58
CA ASN A 161 4.66 -1.43 13.69
C ASN A 161 4.73 -0.55 12.45
N LEU A 162 5.93 -0.22 12.01
CA LEU A 162 6.19 0.58 10.82
C LEU A 162 6.86 -0.26 9.75
N VAL A 163 6.46 -0.05 8.50
CA VAL A 163 7.17 -0.57 7.33
C VAL A 163 7.48 0.60 6.40
N GLY A 164 8.70 0.71 5.97
CA GLY A 164 9.14 1.81 5.11
C GLY A 164 10.44 1.52 4.38
N LYS A 165 10.88 2.53 3.66
CA LYS A 165 12.14 2.55 2.92
C LYS A 165 13.12 3.50 3.59
N ALA A 166 14.41 3.20 3.48
CA ALA A 166 15.44 4.11 3.93
C ALA A 166 15.60 5.28 2.96
N ALA A 167 15.77 6.49 3.49
CA ALA A 167 16.09 7.67 2.71
C ALA A 167 17.06 8.56 3.48
N GLU A 168 17.94 9.23 2.76
CA GLU A 168 18.68 10.37 3.26
C GLU A 168 17.79 11.62 3.19
N VAL A 169 17.68 12.35 4.29
CA VAL A 169 16.87 13.56 4.40
C VAL A 169 17.77 14.78 4.54
#